data_ec9b716ce61b3cc3701a76f8c1ea82e0
#
_entry.id   ec9b716ce61b3cc3701a76f8c1ea82e0
#
_cell.length_a   1.000
_cell.length_b   1.000
_cell.length_c   1.000
_cell.angle_alpha   90.00
_cell.angle_beta   90.00
_cell.angle_gamma   90.00
#
_symmetry.space_group_name_H-M   'P 1'
#
loop_
_entity.id
_entity.type
_entity.pdbx_description
1 polymer ?
#
loop_
_entity_poly.entity_id
_entity_poly.type
_entity_poly.pdbx_seq_one_letter_code
_entity_poly.pdbx_strand_id
1 'polypeptide(L)'
;MTSPESSLRIEEMFHQKRNEDTIAKLFSIVYAPVGFIILLIRIFIGFHTFLVACLLRKSAALRMHTLRIMCSILGIVVEKTGQRDETARVLCANHVSILDHLAIDILTPCLLPSIWDIPAAIRWCFGYVDLGATRGRDQLVNGAKELIAKEKMPLLAFPEGVITSGEKALLKFNTWCFEISPIVQPVSVRVWRPYPWKVAVSLLGATWWTDLFYFFALPFTVISVEYLPKMEKKDGESLDEFTARVAETVAANLKIQVSKFGISDVSEAVKRMKKDREQAKKTAVKEKPTARLVDPRQLDECAMRIKQSFPTFHLSAIRKDLEKTRNQTSTVNNLKAGKIAVSEGDGISGKITLDSSAWRGIFDTRKWQMIESNRSKYMNRDS
;
A
#
# COMPACT_ATOMS: atom_id res chain seq x y z
N MET A 1 -9.29 27.91 28.55
CA MET A 1 -9.67 26.48 28.57
C MET A 1 -9.10 25.87 27.29
N THR A 2 -7.90 25.30 27.38
CA THR A 2 -7.23 24.57 26.31
C THR A 2 -7.91 23.22 26.22
N SER A 3 -8.59 22.98 25.10
CA SER A 3 -9.11 21.66 24.74
C SER A 3 -7.95 20.66 24.76
N PRO A 4 -8.14 19.42 25.25
CA PRO A 4 -7.09 18.41 25.19
C PRO A 4 -6.73 18.17 23.72
N GLU A 5 -5.49 18.45 23.34
CA GLU A 5 -4.91 17.99 22.08
C GLU A 5 -5.13 16.49 21.99
N SER A 6 -6.13 16.08 21.22
CA SER A 6 -6.24 14.70 20.82
C SER A 6 -4.94 14.40 20.06
N SER A 7 -4.08 13.59 20.64
CA SER A 7 -2.78 13.26 20.04
C SER A 7 -3.02 12.63 18.68
N LEU A 8 -2.87 13.44 17.61
CA LEU A 8 -2.98 12.99 16.22
C LEU A 8 -2.08 11.78 16.04
N ARG A 9 -2.62 10.68 15.52
CA ARG A 9 -1.85 9.50 15.19
C ARG A 9 -1.43 9.56 13.72
N ILE A 10 -0.27 9.02 13.43
CA ILE A 10 0.31 9.08 12.08
C ILE A 10 -0.61 8.39 11.04
N GLU A 11 -1.32 7.33 11.43
CA GLU A 11 -2.23 6.60 10.55
C GLU A 11 -3.42 7.45 10.11
N GLU A 12 -3.81 8.46 10.90
CA GLU A 12 -4.93 9.36 10.60
C GLU A 12 -4.63 10.36 9.49
N MET A 13 -3.35 10.52 9.14
CA MET A 13 -2.92 11.38 8.03
C MET A 13 -3.11 10.70 6.66
N PHE A 14 -3.51 9.44 6.65
CA PHE A 14 -3.66 8.63 5.44
C PHE A 14 -5.03 7.96 5.39
N HIS A 15 -5.58 7.81 4.22
CA HIS A 15 -6.75 6.95 4.05
C HIS A 15 -6.36 5.49 4.28
N GLN A 16 -7.18 4.77 5.04
CA GLN A 16 -6.99 3.34 5.33
C GLN A 16 -7.75 2.46 4.34
N LYS A 17 -8.83 2.98 3.76
CA LYS A 17 -9.70 2.28 2.81
C LYS A 17 -10.01 3.18 1.62
N ARG A 18 -10.20 2.57 0.44
CA ARG A 18 -10.60 3.32 -0.77
C ARG A 18 -11.99 3.94 -0.64
N ASN A 19 -12.93 3.19 -0.08
CA ASN A 19 -14.29 3.65 0.16
C ASN A 19 -14.60 3.47 1.65
N GLU A 20 -14.89 4.54 2.32
CA GLU A 20 -15.37 4.54 3.72
C GLU A 20 -16.90 4.47 3.78
N ASP A 21 -17.56 5.09 2.81
CA ASP A 21 -19.01 5.10 2.69
C ASP A 21 -19.54 3.83 2.00
N THR A 22 -20.54 3.20 2.61
CA THR A 22 -21.18 1.98 2.09
C THR A 22 -21.91 2.23 0.77
N ILE A 23 -22.56 3.38 0.61
CA ILE A 23 -23.29 3.74 -0.61
C ILE A 23 -22.29 3.95 -1.76
N ALA A 24 -21.21 4.69 -1.51
CA ALA A 24 -20.15 4.90 -2.49
C ALA A 24 -19.50 3.56 -2.91
N LYS A 25 -19.36 2.62 -1.97
CA LYS A 25 -18.85 1.27 -2.26
C LYS A 25 -19.79 0.48 -3.16
N LEU A 26 -21.10 0.46 -2.86
CA LEU A 26 -22.09 -0.23 -3.66
C LEU A 26 -22.15 0.37 -5.07
N PHE A 27 -22.17 1.70 -5.15
CA PHE A 27 -22.15 2.40 -6.44
C PHE A 27 -20.88 2.08 -7.25
N SER A 28 -19.72 2.02 -6.61
CA SER A 28 -18.46 1.64 -7.27
C SER A 28 -18.50 0.24 -7.87
N ILE A 29 -19.18 -0.71 -7.22
CA ILE A 29 -19.35 -2.08 -7.72
C ILE A 29 -20.23 -2.06 -8.98
N VAL A 30 -21.38 -1.36 -8.95
CA VAL A 30 -22.29 -1.24 -10.09
C VAL A 30 -21.63 -0.52 -11.26
N TYR A 31 -20.83 0.50 -10.97
CA TYR A 31 -20.10 1.28 -11.97
C TYR A 31 -18.90 0.53 -12.57
N ALA A 32 -18.35 -0.48 -11.90
CA ALA A 32 -17.11 -1.15 -12.28
C ALA A 32 -17.03 -1.59 -13.77
N PRO A 33 -18.07 -2.17 -14.40
CA PRO A 33 -18.02 -2.52 -15.83
C PRO A 33 -17.81 -1.30 -16.74
N VAL A 34 -18.51 -0.20 -16.47
CA VAL A 34 -18.38 1.06 -17.21
C VAL A 34 -17.01 1.68 -16.97
N GLY A 35 -16.56 1.70 -15.72
CA GLY A 35 -15.24 2.17 -15.32
C GLY A 35 -14.11 1.40 -16.00
N PHE A 36 -14.29 0.11 -16.21
CA PHE A 36 -13.30 -0.72 -16.92
C PHE A 36 -13.20 -0.35 -18.40
N ILE A 37 -14.33 -0.10 -19.06
CA ILE A 37 -14.33 0.33 -20.48
C ILE A 37 -13.66 1.72 -20.58
N ILE A 38 -14.01 2.65 -19.69
CA ILE A 38 -13.40 3.98 -19.64
C ILE A 38 -11.89 3.87 -19.41
N LEU A 39 -11.45 3.00 -18.50
CA LEU A 39 -10.04 2.73 -18.24
C LEU A 39 -9.30 2.34 -19.51
N LEU A 40 -9.82 1.39 -20.30
CA LEU A 40 -9.17 0.93 -21.53
C LEU A 40 -9.03 2.08 -22.55
N ILE A 41 -10.10 2.86 -22.75
CA ILE A 41 -10.08 4.03 -23.64
C ILE A 41 -9.03 5.04 -23.14
N ARG A 42 -8.99 5.31 -21.83
CA ARG A 42 -8.06 6.28 -21.25
C ARG A 42 -6.61 5.81 -21.25
N ILE A 43 -6.33 4.52 -21.14
CA ILE A 43 -4.98 3.98 -21.34
C ILE A 43 -4.49 4.29 -22.74
N PHE A 44 -5.34 4.08 -23.75
CA PHE A 44 -5.01 4.41 -25.15
C PHE A 44 -4.75 5.92 -25.32
N ILE A 45 -5.64 6.78 -24.83
CA ILE A 45 -5.47 8.23 -24.89
C ILE A 45 -4.25 8.67 -24.07
N GLY A 46 -4.02 8.08 -22.90
CA GLY A 46 -2.87 8.36 -22.05
C GLY A 46 -1.54 8.07 -22.74
N PHE A 47 -1.48 7.00 -23.53
CA PHE A 47 -0.30 6.72 -24.36
C PHE A 47 -0.05 7.83 -25.39
N HIS A 48 -1.10 8.32 -26.06
CA HIS A 48 -0.96 9.45 -27.01
C HIS A 48 -0.61 10.74 -26.30
N THR A 49 -1.16 10.98 -25.10
CA THR A 49 -0.78 12.12 -24.24
C THR A 49 0.71 12.09 -23.91
N PHE A 50 1.22 10.90 -23.59
CA PHE A 50 2.65 10.70 -23.34
C PHE A 50 3.49 11.02 -24.59
N LEU A 51 3.09 10.54 -25.77
CA LEU A 51 3.79 10.83 -27.04
C LEU A 51 3.81 12.35 -27.32
N VAL A 52 2.69 13.04 -27.13
CA VAL A 52 2.61 14.51 -27.31
C VAL A 52 3.55 15.22 -26.32
N ALA A 53 3.57 14.79 -25.06
CA ALA A 53 4.45 15.33 -24.05
C ALA A 53 5.94 15.11 -24.40
N CYS A 54 6.28 13.99 -25.07
CA CYS A 54 7.63 13.71 -25.55
C CYS A 54 8.03 14.56 -26.78
N LEU A 55 7.09 14.86 -27.66
CA LEU A 55 7.37 15.56 -28.91
C LEU A 55 7.44 17.08 -28.74
N LEU A 56 6.66 17.63 -27.81
CA LEU A 56 6.56 19.07 -27.62
C LEU A 56 7.52 19.56 -26.54
N ARG A 57 8.21 20.66 -26.86
CA ARG A 57 9.12 21.31 -25.90
C ARG A 57 8.37 21.72 -24.63
N LYS A 58 8.95 21.45 -23.44
CA LYS A 58 8.30 21.60 -22.14
C LYS A 58 7.78 23.03 -21.88
N SER A 59 8.51 24.04 -22.30
CA SER A 59 8.14 25.45 -22.14
C SER A 59 7.18 25.99 -23.21
N ALA A 60 6.75 25.17 -24.18
CA ALA A 60 5.88 25.63 -25.26
C ALA A 60 4.44 25.77 -24.78
N ALA A 61 3.80 26.92 -25.02
CA ALA A 61 2.41 27.17 -24.71
C ALA A 61 1.47 26.13 -25.35
N LEU A 62 1.78 25.71 -26.59
CA LEU A 62 1.06 24.66 -27.30
C LEU A 62 1.05 23.34 -26.48
N ARG A 63 2.19 22.93 -25.91
CA ARG A 63 2.27 21.74 -25.08
C ARG A 63 1.36 21.84 -23.85
N MET A 64 1.44 22.96 -23.13
CA MET A 64 0.59 23.17 -21.94
C MET A 64 -0.91 23.10 -22.28
N HIS A 65 -1.32 23.76 -23.36
CA HIS A 65 -2.71 23.76 -23.79
C HIS A 65 -3.18 22.35 -24.20
N THR A 66 -2.39 21.69 -25.03
CA THR A 66 -2.69 20.32 -25.50
C THR A 66 -2.78 19.33 -24.32
N LEU A 67 -1.79 19.34 -23.42
CA LEU A 67 -1.78 18.47 -22.25
C LEU A 67 -2.96 18.75 -21.31
N ARG A 68 -3.36 20.01 -21.16
CA ARG A 68 -4.53 20.38 -20.35
C ARG A 68 -5.81 19.76 -20.92
N ILE A 69 -6.02 19.85 -22.22
CA ILE A 69 -7.18 19.23 -22.90
C ILE A 69 -7.13 17.70 -22.73
N MET A 70 -5.96 17.10 -23.01
CA MET A 70 -5.81 15.64 -22.91
C MET A 70 -5.99 15.16 -21.47
N CYS A 71 -5.49 15.85 -20.47
CA CYS A 71 -5.74 15.55 -19.05
C CYS A 71 -7.23 15.61 -18.71
N SER A 72 -7.95 16.62 -19.24
CA SER A 72 -9.41 16.71 -19.03
C SER A 72 -10.13 15.49 -19.62
N ILE A 73 -9.74 15.01 -20.80
CA ILE A 73 -10.29 13.79 -21.41
C ILE A 73 -9.95 12.55 -20.56
N LEU A 74 -8.74 12.50 -19.99
CA LEU A 74 -8.33 11.45 -19.04
C LEU A 74 -9.10 11.51 -17.71
N GLY A 75 -9.97 12.50 -17.53
CA GLY A 75 -10.74 12.71 -16.31
C GLY A 75 -9.93 13.41 -15.21
N ILE A 76 -8.85 14.08 -15.57
CA ILE A 76 -8.04 14.89 -14.65
C ILE A 76 -8.37 16.35 -14.91
N VAL A 77 -9.20 16.94 -14.04
CA VAL A 77 -9.60 18.34 -14.12
C VAL A 77 -8.69 19.15 -13.20
N VAL A 78 -7.99 20.13 -13.76
CA VAL A 78 -7.09 20.98 -12.98
C VAL A 78 -7.64 22.38 -12.89
N GLU A 79 -7.89 22.83 -11.67
CA GLU A 79 -8.34 24.18 -11.34
C GLU A 79 -7.16 25.02 -10.82
N LYS A 80 -7.07 26.25 -11.24
CA LYS A 80 -6.04 27.19 -10.79
C LYS A 80 -6.66 28.35 -10.03
N THR A 81 -6.15 28.64 -8.84
CA THR A 81 -6.41 29.86 -8.07
C THR A 81 -5.11 30.53 -7.66
N GLY A 82 -5.18 31.80 -7.33
CA GLY A 82 -4.01 32.60 -7.03
C GLY A 82 -3.13 32.91 -8.25
N GLN A 83 -2.07 33.65 -8.02
CA GLN A 83 -1.16 34.08 -9.08
C GLN A 83 0.26 33.57 -8.85
N ARG A 84 0.87 33.09 -9.91
CA ARG A 84 2.28 32.74 -9.91
C ARG A 84 3.14 33.97 -9.81
N ASP A 85 4.04 34.02 -8.85
CA ASP A 85 5.10 35.04 -8.73
C ASP A 85 6.38 34.53 -9.35
N GLU A 86 6.77 35.12 -10.50
CA GLU A 86 7.93 34.66 -11.28
C GLU A 86 9.27 34.92 -10.58
N THR A 87 9.30 35.77 -9.54
CA THR A 87 10.51 36.01 -8.76
C THR A 87 10.86 34.84 -7.84
N ALA A 88 9.86 34.04 -7.43
CA ALA A 88 10.09 32.86 -6.64
C ALA A 88 10.51 31.68 -7.53
N ARG A 89 11.76 31.26 -7.39
CA ARG A 89 12.38 30.20 -8.21
C ARG A 89 12.08 28.80 -7.67
N VAL A 90 11.53 28.69 -6.47
CA VAL A 90 11.16 27.44 -5.82
C VAL A 90 9.68 27.47 -5.49
N LEU A 91 8.95 26.45 -5.96
CA LEU A 91 7.58 26.16 -5.59
C LEU A 91 7.56 25.07 -4.53
N CYS A 92 6.94 25.33 -3.39
CA CYS A 92 6.79 24.38 -2.29
C CYS A 92 5.34 23.95 -2.17
N ALA A 93 5.01 22.69 -2.52
CA ALA A 93 3.64 22.18 -2.50
C ALA A 93 3.50 21.05 -1.48
N ASN A 94 2.29 20.92 -0.89
CA ASN A 94 1.91 19.69 -0.20
C ASN A 94 1.68 18.56 -1.21
N HIS A 95 1.70 17.31 -0.77
CA HIS A 95 1.67 16.14 -1.65
C HIS A 95 0.51 15.20 -1.31
N VAL A 96 -0.52 15.16 -2.16
CA VAL A 96 -1.78 14.43 -1.91
C VAL A 96 -2.12 13.40 -2.99
N SER A 97 -1.43 13.44 -4.15
CA SER A 97 -1.64 12.46 -5.21
C SER A 97 -0.38 12.23 -6.07
N ILE A 98 -0.37 11.10 -6.77
CA ILE A 98 0.69 10.78 -7.74
C ILE A 98 0.72 11.75 -8.93
N LEU A 99 -0.32 12.56 -9.15
CA LEU A 99 -0.46 13.46 -10.30
C LEU A 99 -0.29 14.94 -9.93
N ASP A 100 0.03 15.28 -8.68
CA ASP A 100 0.20 16.67 -8.23
C ASP A 100 1.22 17.42 -9.07
N HIS A 101 2.35 16.75 -9.38
CA HIS A 101 3.39 17.32 -10.22
C HIS A 101 2.89 17.62 -11.64
N LEU A 102 2.10 16.73 -12.24
CA LEU A 102 1.51 16.94 -13.56
C LEU A 102 0.52 18.11 -13.53
N ALA A 103 -0.32 18.18 -12.50
CA ALA A 103 -1.29 19.24 -12.34
C ALA A 103 -0.62 20.62 -12.24
N ILE A 104 0.48 20.71 -11.51
CA ILE A 104 1.25 21.97 -11.41
C ILE A 104 2.01 22.25 -12.72
N ASP A 105 2.63 21.26 -13.35
CA ASP A 105 3.41 21.42 -14.58
C ASP A 105 2.57 21.92 -15.77
N ILE A 106 1.32 21.49 -15.91
CA ILE A 106 0.41 21.97 -16.95
C ILE A 106 -0.09 23.40 -16.72
N LEU A 107 0.00 23.90 -15.49
CA LEU A 107 -0.31 25.29 -15.14
C LEU A 107 0.91 26.21 -15.23
N THR A 108 2.04 25.70 -14.74
CA THR A 108 3.32 26.39 -14.68
C THR A 108 4.41 25.35 -14.96
N PRO A 109 5.02 25.35 -16.15
CA PRO A 109 6.13 24.45 -16.45
C PRO A 109 7.20 24.56 -15.39
N CYS A 110 7.56 23.44 -14.76
CA CYS A 110 8.48 23.38 -13.65
C CYS A 110 9.44 22.19 -13.74
N LEU A 111 10.55 22.28 -13.03
CA LEU A 111 11.54 21.22 -12.91
C LEU A 111 11.25 20.42 -11.67
N LEU A 112 11.36 19.10 -11.77
CA LEU A 112 11.05 18.15 -10.71
C LEU A 112 12.29 17.36 -10.32
N PRO A 113 12.77 17.46 -9.08
CA PRO A 113 13.80 16.56 -8.57
C PRO A 113 13.27 15.11 -8.56
N SER A 114 14.00 14.21 -9.19
CA SER A 114 13.70 12.77 -9.11
C SER A 114 14.63 12.09 -8.12
N ILE A 115 14.04 11.42 -7.17
CA ILE A 115 14.75 10.49 -6.26
C ILE A 115 14.61 9.03 -6.73
N TRP A 116 13.84 8.78 -7.79
CA TRP A 116 13.56 7.46 -8.31
C TRP A 116 14.35 7.19 -9.58
N ASP A 117 14.76 5.94 -9.76
CA ASP A 117 15.35 5.48 -11.01
C ASP A 117 14.25 5.30 -12.06
N ILE A 118 13.98 6.39 -12.79
CA ILE A 118 12.94 6.46 -13.82
C ILE A 118 13.62 6.37 -15.19
N PRO A 119 13.05 5.62 -16.15
CA PRO A 119 13.57 5.57 -17.52
C PRO A 119 13.79 6.95 -18.12
N ALA A 120 14.90 7.13 -18.84
CA ALA A 120 15.34 8.43 -19.37
C ALA A 120 14.25 9.15 -20.19
N ALA A 121 13.46 8.40 -20.98
CA ALA A 121 12.35 8.95 -21.77
C ALA A 121 11.27 9.57 -20.88
N ILE A 122 10.93 8.93 -19.77
CA ILE A 122 9.92 9.41 -18.81
C ILE A 122 10.47 10.64 -18.09
N ARG A 123 11.74 10.61 -17.66
CA ARG A 123 12.39 11.77 -17.05
C ARG A 123 12.35 12.98 -17.98
N TRP A 124 12.75 12.78 -19.24
CA TRP A 124 12.73 13.84 -20.23
C TRP A 124 11.32 14.38 -20.49
N CYS A 125 10.34 13.52 -20.67
CA CYS A 125 8.96 13.88 -20.96
C CYS A 125 8.32 14.72 -19.85
N PHE A 126 8.48 14.31 -18.58
CA PHE A 126 7.87 14.98 -17.43
C PHE A 126 8.79 16.04 -16.80
N GLY A 127 10.01 16.20 -17.30
CA GLY A 127 10.98 17.16 -16.77
C GLY A 127 11.53 16.76 -15.41
N TYR A 128 11.59 15.46 -15.14
CA TYR A 128 12.29 14.97 -13.97
C TYR A 128 13.80 15.13 -14.15
N VAL A 129 14.44 15.72 -13.16
CA VAL A 129 15.88 15.94 -13.13
C VAL A 129 16.50 15.14 -11.99
N ASP A 130 17.52 14.35 -12.33
CA ASP A 130 18.32 13.68 -11.31
C ASP A 130 19.30 14.71 -10.71
N LEU A 131 19.02 15.13 -9.49
CA LEU A 131 19.87 16.06 -8.73
C LEU A 131 20.81 15.32 -7.77
N GLY A 132 20.95 14.00 -7.91
CA GLY A 132 21.82 13.21 -7.04
C GLY A 132 21.30 13.02 -5.62
N ALA A 133 19.98 13.04 -5.44
CA ALA A 133 19.35 12.85 -4.13
C ALA A 133 19.76 11.54 -3.44
N THR A 134 20.04 10.48 -4.20
CA THR A 134 20.54 9.19 -3.69
C THR A 134 22.00 9.27 -3.20
N ARG A 135 22.74 10.30 -3.59
CA ARG A 135 24.16 10.54 -3.24
C ARG A 135 24.33 11.43 -2.01
N GLY A 136 23.23 11.99 -1.49
CA GLY A 136 23.20 12.77 -0.27
C GLY A 136 22.56 14.16 -0.44
N ARG A 137 22.26 14.79 0.71
CA ARG A 137 21.56 16.07 0.79
C ARG A 137 22.34 17.21 0.12
N ASP A 138 23.65 17.29 0.36
CA ASP A 138 24.50 18.38 -0.17
C ASP A 138 24.53 18.35 -1.69
N GLN A 139 24.60 17.18 -2.30
CA GLN A 139 24.55 17.04 -3.75
C GLN A 139 23.20 17.43 -4.32
N LEU A 140 22.09 17.04 -3.65
CA LEU A 140 20.75 17.45 -4.03
C LEU A 140 20.61 18.98 -4.01
N VAL A 141 21.03 19.64 -2.93
CA VAL A 141 20.91 21.10 -2.77
C VAL A 141 21.80 21.84 -3.77
N ASN A 142 23.06 21.42 -3.92
CA ASN A 142 23.99 22.07 -4.86
C ASN A 142 23.54 21.86 -6.31
N GLY A 143 23.15 20.65 -6.69
CA GLY A 143 22.60 20.39 -8.02
C GLY A 143 21.34 21.19 -8.31
N ALA A 144 20.47 21.36 -7.31
CA ALA A 144 19.28 22.20 -7.45
C ALA A 144 19.61 23.69 -7.62
N LYS A 145 20.59 24.23 -6.87
CA LYS A 145 21.08 25.62 -7.04
C LYS A 145 21.66 25.86 -8.42
N GLU A 146 22.47 24.92 -8.90
CA GLU A 146 23.02 25.02 -10.26
C GLU A 146 21.93 24.99 -11.33
N LEU A 147 20.93 24.11 -11.13
CA LEU A 147 19.83 23.94 -12.07
C LEU A 147 19.00 25.23 -12.19
N ILE A 148 18.56 25.81 -11.06
CA ILE A 148 17.76 27.05 -11.08
C ILE A 148 18.54 28.26 -11.56
N ALA A 149 19.87 28.24 -11.48
CA ALA A 149 20.71 29.29 -12.07
C ALA A 149 20.76 29.20 -13.60
N LYS A 150 20.71 28.00 -14.16
CA LYS A 150 20.78 27.76 -15.62
C LYS A 150 19.41 27.85 -16.30
N GLU A 151 18.38 27.34 -15.65
CA GLU A 151 17.04 27.20 -16.22
C GLU A 151 16.16 28.38 -15.80
N LYS A 152 15.24 28.78 -16.68
CA LYS A 152 14.24 29.80 -16.36
C LYS A 152 13.04 29.26 -15.59
N MET A 153 12.78 27.96 -15.72
CA MET A 153 11.66 27.28 -15.04
C MET A 153 11.91 27.19 -13.54
N PRO A 154 10.86 27.31 -12.69
CA PRO A 154 10.98 27.11 -11.26
C PRO A 154 11.19 25.62 -10.92
N LEU A 155 11.83 25.38 -9.79
CA LEU A 155 11.91 24.05 -9.20
C LEU A 155 10.65 23.79 -8.37
N LEU A 156 9.98 22.66 -8.59
CA LEU A 156 8.86 22.19 -7.76
C LEU A 156 9.38 21.20 -6.73
N ALA A 157 9.08 21.47 -5.47
CA ALA A 157 9.43 20.61 -4.35
C ALA A 157 8.18 20.19 -3.57
N PHE A 158 8.17 18.92 -3.12
CA PHE A 158 7.21 18.40 -2.19
C PHE A 158 7.93 18.11 -0.85
N PRO A 159 8.02 19.09 0.06
CA PRO A 159 8.84 18.95 1.27
C PRO A 159 8.30 17.93 2.27
N GLU A 160 7.05 17.48 2.15
CA GLU A 160 6.51 16.35 2.92
C GLU A 160 7.21 15.02 2.56
N GLY A 161 7.64 14.87 1.30
CA GLY A 161 8.37 13.68 0.81
C GLY A 161 7.53 12.43 0.63
N VAL A 162 6.26 12.43 1.03
CA VAL A 162 5.29 11.31 0.88
C VAL A 162 3.90 11.87 0.62
N ILE A 163 3.08 11.07 -0.07
CA ILE A 163 1.66 11.39 -0.33
C ILE A 163 0.86 11.17 0.95
N THR A 164 0.12 12.20 1.37
CA THR A 164 -0.83 12.17 2.50
C THR A 164 -2.28 12.27 2.02
N SER A 165 -3.25 12.19 2.93
CA SER A 165 -4.66 12.47 2.57
C SER A 165 -4.93 13.95 2.30
N GLY A 166 -4.12 14.85 2.86
CA GLY A 166 -4.34 16.30 2.83
C GLY A 166 -5.55 16.78 3.63
N GLU A 167 -6.19 15.92 4.44
CA GLU A 167 -7.44 16.23 5.14
C GLU A 167 -7.27 16.58 6.62
N LYS A 168 -6.30 15.99 7.31
CA LYS A 168 -6.13 16.11 8.77
C LYS A 168 -4.97 17.01 9.15
N ALA A 169 -3.80 16.75 8.56
CA ALA A 169 -2.60 17.50 8.86
C ALA A 169 -1.58 17.36 7.71
N LEU A 170 -0.63 18.31 7.65
CA LEU A 170 0.60 18.18 6.86
C LEU A 170 1.66 17.44 7.67
N LEU A 171 2.52 16.70 6.98
CA LEU A 171 3.76 16.23 7.57
C LEU A 171 4.72 17.40 7.80
N LYS A 172 5.64 17.23 8.75
CA LYS A 172 6.72 18.18 8.94
C LYS A 172 7.52 18.32 7.66
N PHE A 173 7.65 19.55 7.16
CA PHE A 173 8.39 19.83 5.94
C PHE A 173 9.90 19.60 6.13
N ASN A 174 10.52 19.00 5.14
CA ASN A 174 11.98 18.89 5.05
C ASN A 174 12.57 20.22 4.58
N THR A 175 13.70 20.59 5.13
CA THR A 175 14.34 21.91 4.91
C THR A 175 15.12 22.01 3.60
N TRP A 176 15.40 20.91 2.89
CA TRP A 176 16.30 20.91 1.72
C TRP A 176 15.95 21.93 0.63
N CYS A 177 14.66 22.09 0.31
CA CYS A 177 14.24 23.03 -0.74
C CYS A 177 14.36 24.50 -0.32
N PHE A 178 14.35 24.79 0.98
CA PHE A 178 14.53 26.12 1.54
C PHE A 178 16.00 26.56 1.61
N GLU A 179 16.94 25.62 1.47
CA GLU A 179 18.37 25.91 1.33
C GLU A 179 18.74 26.40 -0.08
N ILE A 180 17.85 26.14 -1.07
CA ILE A 180 18.10 26.47 -2.47
C ILE A 180 17.89 27.96 -2.72
N SER A 181 16.83 28.53 -2.16
CA SER A 181 16.46 29.94 -2.35
C SER A 181 15.85 30.51 -1.08
N PRO A 182 16.19 31.75 -0.71
CA PRO A 182 15.54 32.45 0.39
C PRO A 182 14.09 32.86 0.06
N ILE A 183 13.73 32.86 -1.25
CA ILE A 183 12.38 33.21 -1.71
C ILE A 183 11.72 31.94 -2.28
N VAL A 184 10.57 31.57 -1.70
CA VAL A 184 9.76 30.45 -2.16
C VAL A 184 8.32 30.89 -2.38
N GLN A 185 7.61 30.21 -3.27
CA GLN A 185 6.16 30.36 -3.37
C GLN A 185 5.46 29.10 -2.88
N PRO A 186 4.71 29.17 -1.77
CA PRO A 186 3.90 28.08 -1.31
C PRO A 186 2.76 27.81 -2.29
N VAL A 187 2.44 26.53 -2.48
CA VAL A 187 1.34 26.08 -3.33
C VAL A 187 0.52 25.08 -2.54
N SER A 188 -0.77 25.31 -2.42
CA SER A 188 -1.66 24.32 -1.81
C SER A 188 -2.35 23.49 -2.89
N VAL A 189 -2.33 22.20 -2.70
CA VAL A 189 -2.97 21.22 -3.59
C VAL A 189 -4.05 20.48 -2.83
N ARG A 190 -5.26 20.45 -3.40
CA ARG A 190 -6.39 19.65 -2.94
C ARG A 190 -6.84 18.74 -4.05
N VAL A 191 -7.13 17.49 -3.71
CA VAL A 191 -7.64 16.51 -4.68
C VAL A 191 -8.95 15.96 -4.14
N TRP A 192 -9.99 16.01 -4.95
CA TRP A 192 -11.29 15.52 -4.56
C TRP A 192 -12.03 14.85 -5.72
N ARG A 193 -12.99 14.02 -5.37
CA ARG A 193 -13.86 13.33 -6.31
C ARG A 193 -15.32 13.55 -5.91
N PRO A 194 -16.22 13.87 -6.85
CA PRO A 194 -17.61 14.15 -6.53
C PRO A 194 -18.36 12.89 -6.08
N TYR A 195 -19.37 13.09 -5.26
CA TYR A 195 -20.30 12.02 -4.94
C TYR A 195 -21.01 11.52 -6.21
N PRO A 196 -21.24 10.21 -6.39
CA PRO A 196 -21.00 9.12 -5.46
C PRO A 196 -19.60 8.48 -5.57
N TRP A 197 -18.70 8.97 -6.42
CA TRP A 197 -17.34 8.41 -6.61
C TRP A 197 -16.34 8.90 -5.56
N LYS A 198 -16.78 9.06 -4.31
CA LYS A 198 -15.92 9.48 -3.19
C LYS A 198 -14.95 8.37 -2.79
N VAL A 199 -14.01 8.09 -3.69
CA VAL A 199 -12.95 7.09 -3.53
C VAL A 199 -11.67 7.79 -3.11
N ALA A 200 -11.00 7.31 -2.08
CA ALA A 200 -9.72 7.87 -1.64
C ALA A 200 -8.69 7.89 -2.77
N VAL A 201 -7.94 8.99 -2.87
CA VAL A 201 -6.98 9.21 -3.96
C VAL A 201 -5.77 8.32 -3.82
N SER A 202 -5.23 8.21 -2.59
CA SER A 202 -4.14 7.32 -2.25
C SER A 202 -4.37 6.66 -0.90
N LEU A 203 -3.75 5.52 -0.65
CA LEU A 203 -3.77 4.82 0.63
C LEU A 203 -2.36 4.67 1.18
N LEU A 204 -2.25 4.56 2.49
CA LEU A 204 -0.97 4.26 3.13
C LEU A 204 -0.36 2.96 2.57
N GLY A 205 0.82 3.07 1.97
CA GLY A 205 1.54 1.95 1.37
C GLY A 205 0.94 1.40 0.06
N ALA A 206 0.02 2.15 -0.58
CA ALA A 206 -0.45 1.81 -1.92
C ALA A 206 0.68 1.94 -2.94
N THR A 207 0.58 1.19 -4.03
CA THR A 207 1.46 1.35 -5.18
C THR A 207 0.92 2.43 -6.11
N TRP A 208 1.80 3.17 -6.77
CA TRP A 208 1.40 4.21 -7.71
C TRP A 208 0.51 3.68 -8.86
N TRP A 209 0.69 2.44 -9.28
CA TRP A 209 -0.17 1.79 -10.27
C TRP A 209 -1.62 1.66 -9.82
N THR A 210 -1.85 1.33 -8.55
CA THR A 210 -3.22 1.24 -8.02
C THR A 210 -3.89 2.58 -7.96
N ASP A 211 -3.14 3.64 -7.63
CA ASP A 211 -3.67 4.99 -7.60
C ASP A 211 -3.99 5.47 -9.02
N LEU A 212 -3.08 5.23 -9.98
CA LEU A 212 -3.30 5.56 -11.39
C LEU A 212 -4.52 4.84 -11.98
N PHE A 213 -4.72 3.57 -11.61
CA PHE A 213 -5.91 2.81 -11.99
C PHE A 213 -7.20 3.56 -11.62
N TYR A 214 -7.31 4.07 -10.38
CA TYR A 214 -8.48 4.82 -9.96
C TYR A 214 -8.60 6.20 -10.63
N PHE A 215 -7.51 6.84 -11.01
CA PHE A 215 -7.57 8.06 -11.82
C PHE A 215 -8.20 7.80 -13.19
N PHE A 216 -7.88 6.69 -13.81
CA PHE A 216 -8.37 6.38 -15.16
C PHE A 216 -9.71 5.66 -15.17
N ALA A 217 -10.02 4.86 -14.16
CA ALA A 217 -11.29 4.12 -14.10
C ALA A 217 -12.47 4.99 -13.65
N LEU A 218 -12.24 6.00 -12.79
CA LEU A 218 -13.31 6.88 -12.30
C LEU A 218 -13.64 7.98 -13.31
N PRO A 219 -14.86 8.54 -13.28
CA PRO A 219 -15.28 9.53 -14.28
C PRO A 219 -14.35 10.72 -14.34
N PHE A 220 -14.07 11.36 -13.21
CA PHE A 220 -13.10 12.43 -13.12
C PHE A 220 -12.61 12.64 -11.67
N THR A 221 -11.45 13.26 -11.57
CA THR A 221 -10.82 13.70 -10.32
C THR A 221 -10.44 15.17 -10.50
N VAL A 222 -10.81 16.01 -9.56
CA VAL A 222 -10.49 17.44 -9.57
C VAL A 222 -9.26 17.66 -8.71
N ILE A 223 -8.28 18.35 -9.29
CA ILE A 223 -7.04 18.77 -8.61
C ILE A 223 -7.05 20.30 -8.59
N SER A 224 -7.30 20.88 -7.42
CA SER A 224 -7.30 22.33 -7.23
C SER A 224 -5.93 22.77 -6.75
N VAL A 225 -5.28 23.62 -7.52
CA VAL A 225 -3.94 24.17 -7.27
C VAL A 225 -4.07 25.65 -6.96
N GLU A 226 -3.65 26.07 -5.78
CA GLU A 226 -3.71 27.46 -5.35
C GLU A 226 -2.29 27.99 -5.07
N TYR A 227 -1.92 29.03 -5.79
CA TYR A 227 -0.65 29.74 -5.58
C TYR A 227 -0.83 30.77 -4.47
N LEU A 228 -0.16 30.56 -3.35
CA LEU A 228 -0.17 31.48 -2.21
C LEU A 228 0.84 32.62 -2.44
N PRO A 229 0.75 33.73 -1.67
CA PRO A 229 1.76 34.78 -1.75
C PRO A 229 3.16 34.24 -1.53
N LYS A 230 4.14 34.77 -2.27
CA LYS A 230 5.53 34.39 -2.07
C LYS A 230 5.98 34.72 -0.66
N MET A 231 6.88 33.93 -0.14
CA MET A 231 7.46 34.08 1.20
C MET A 231 8.97 34.20 1.08
N GLU A 232 9.51 35.13 1.82
CA GLU A 232 10.94 35.36 1.93
C GLU A 232 11.43 35.07 3.35
N LYS A 233 12.61 34.48 3.45
CA LYS A 233 13.27 34.22 4.72
C LYS A 233 13.67 35.57 5.36
N LYS A 234 13.26 35.81 6.60
CA LYS A 234 13.54 37.05 7.34
C LYS A 234 14.98 37.08 7.83
N ASP A 235 15.52 38.29 8.04
CA ASP A 235 16.81 38.45 8.67
C ASP A 235 16.79 37.87 10.10
N GLY A 236 17.80 37.05 10.40
CA GLY A 236 17.90 36.37 11.69
C GLY A 236 16.99 35.13 11.87
N GLU A 237 16.08 34.87 10.95
CA GLU A 237 15.25 33.65 10.96
C GLU A 237 16.10 32.41 10.64
N SER A 238 16.00 31.36 11.43
CA SER A 238 16.63 30.08 11.13
C SER A 238 15.95 29.41 9.93
N LEU A 239 16.62 28.44 9.33
CA LEU A 239 16.03 27.68 8.22
C LEU A 239 14.81 26.85 8.66
N ASP A 240 14.86 26.29 9.87
CA ASP A 240 13.77 25.51 10.44
C ASP A 240 12.54 26.39 10.73
N GLU A 241 12.73 27.60 11.26
CA GLU A 241 11.64 28.55 11.51
C GLU A 241 10.99 29.00 10.20
N PHE A 242 11.79 29.32 9.17
CA PHE A 242 11.28 29.65 7.84
C PHE A 242 10.47 28.48 7.24
N THR A 243 11.00 27.26 7.32
CA THR A 243 10.33 26.06 6.84
C THR A 243 9.00 25.83 7.55
N ALA A 244 8.97 25.97 8.89
CA ALA A 244 7.77 25.86 9.69
C ALA A 244 6.72 26.92 9.32
N ARG A 245 7.13 28.17 9.16
CA ARG A 245 6.25 29.27 8.74
C ARG A 245 5.62 29.04 7.37
N VAL A 246 6.37 28.50 6.42
CA VAL A 246 5.83 28.12 5.09
C VAL A 246 4.84 26.97 5.22
N ALA A 247 5.15 25.94 6.02
CA ALA A 247 4.25 24.82 6.27
C ALA A 247 2.94 25.28 6.92
N GLU A 248 3.02 26.16 7.93
CA GLU A 248 1.85 26.75 8.58
C GLU A 248 0.98 27.56 7.62
N THR A 249 1.60 28.30 6.69
CA THR A 249 0.86 29.06 5.67
C THR A 249 0.08 28.14 4.75
N VAL A 250 0.68 27.02 4.30
CA VAL A 250 -0.01 26.01 3.49
C VAL A 250 -1.11 25.33 4.30
N ALA A 251 -0.84 24.96 5.56
CA ALA A 251 -1.80 24.31 6.45
C ALA A 251 -3.00 25.22 6.74
N ALA A 252 -2.78 26.50 7.00
CA ALA A 252 -3.84 27.50 7.22
C ALA A 252 -4.76 27.63 6.00
N ASN A 253 -4.20 27.69 4.80
CA ASN A 253 -4.98 27.73 3.56
C ASN A 253 -5.79 26.43 3.37
N LEU A 254 -5.21 25.27 3.67
CA LEU A 254 -5.90 23.98 3.62
C LEU A 254 -6.89 23.77 4.77
N LYS A 255 -6.86 24.63 5.81
CA LYS A 255 -7.65 24.53 7.08
C LYS A 255 -7.33 23.24 7.85
N ILE A 256 -6.07 22.86 7.88
CA ILE A 256 -5.53 21.70 8.63
C ILE A 256 -4.36 22.18 9.50
N GLN A 257 -3.81 21.29 10.31
CA GLN A 257 -2.65 21.60 11.17
C GLN A 257 -1.34 21.03 10.59
N VAL A 258 -0.20 21.50 11.06
CA VAL A 258 1.10 20.88 10.81
C VAL A 258 1.36 19.85 11.90
N SER A 259 1.71 18.62 11.52
CA SER A 259 2.04 17.55 12.45
C SER A 259 3.51 17.58 12.85
N LYS A 260 3.83 16.90 13.95
CA LYS A 260 5.21 16.65 14.35
C LYS A 260 5.89 15.50 13.60
N PHE A 261 5.12 14.72 12.83
CA PHE A 261 5.60 13.55 12.11
C PHE A 261 6.32 13.93 10.83
N GLY A 262 7.43 13.25 10.53
CA GLY A 262 8.19 13.39 9.30
C GLY A 262 8.18 12.10 8.46
N ILE A 263 8.94 12.11 7.37
CA ILE A 263 9.05 10.98 6.44
C ILE A 263 9.57 9.69 7.09
N SER A 264 10.44 9.80 8.10
CA SER A 264 10.96 8.65 8.86
C SER A 264 9.85 7.92 9.60
N ASP A 265 8.97 8.69 10.27
CA ASP A 265 7.85 8.15 11.04
C ASP A 265 6.86 7.42 10.14
N VAL A 266 6.59 7.99 8.95
CA VAL A 266 5.75 7.34 7.92
C VAL A 266 6.38 6.03 7.44
N SER A 267 7.70 6.02 7.20
CA SER A 267 8.42 4.82 6.77
C SER A 267 8.32 3.69 7.78
N GLU A 268 8.40 4.02 9.08
CA GLU A 268 8.19 3.05 10.16
C GLU A 268 6.74 2.56 10.24
N ALA A 269 5.77 3.46 10.12
CA ALA A 269 4.34 3.10 10.12
C ALA A 269 4.01 2.13 8.97
N VAL A 270 4.54 2.38 7.76
CA VAL A 270 4.38 1.48 6.60
C VAL A 270 5.01 0.12 6.86
N LYS A 271 6.21 0.07 7.47
CA LYS A 271 6.87 -1.21 7.81
C LYS A 271 6.03 -2.01 8.83
N ARG A 272 5.51 -1.34 9.87
CA ARG A 272 4.63 -1.97 10.88
C ARG A 272 3.38 -2.54 10.22
N MET A 273 2.68 -1.73 9.42
CA MET A 273 1.47 -2.15 8.71
C MET A 273 1.71 -3.36 7.78
N LYS A 274 2.83 -3.40 7.04
CA LYS A 274 3.19 -4.55 6.19
C LYS A 274 3.39 -5.82 7.04
N LYS A 275 4.12 -5.71 8.15
CA LYS A 275 4.35 -6.81 9.09
C LYS A 275 3.04 -7.36 9.66
N ASP A 276 2.15 -6.48 10.10
CA ASP A 276 0.84 -6.85 10.66
C ASP A 276 -0.04 -7.54 9.62
N ARG A 277 -0.05 -7.04 8.39
CA ARG A 277 -0.75 -7.69 7.26
C ARG A 277 -0.18 -9.07 6.93
N GLU A 278 1.12 -9.24 6.97
CA GLU A 278 1.75 -10.55 6.75
C GLU A 278 1.43 -11.53 7.88
N GLN A 279 1.43 -11.07 9.13
CA GLN A 279 1.04 -11.88 10.28
C GLN A 279 -0.43 -12.28 10.19
N ALA A 280 -1.32 -11.34 9.89
CA ALA A 280 -2.75 -11.60 9.70
C ALA A 280 -3.00 -12.62 8.57
N LYS A 281 -2.26 -12.51 7.45
CA LYS A 281 -2.33 -13.50 6.37
C LYS A 281 -1.87 -14.89 6.81
N LYS A 282 -0.77 -14.98 7.57
CA LYS A 282 -0.26 -16.25 8.11
C LYS A 282 -1.26 -16.88 9.08
N THR A 283 -1.91 -16.07 9.92
CA THR A 283 -2.95 -16.54 10.84
C THR A 283 -4.20 -16.99 10.07
N ALA A 284 -4.66 -16.21 9.11
CA ALA A 284 -5.81 -16.56 8.26
C ALA A 284 -5.57 -17.82 7.40
N VAL A 285 -4.32 -18.05 6.96
CA VAL A 285 -3.96 -19.30 6.26
C VAL A 285 -3.98 -20.50 7.21
N LYS A 286 -3.59 -20.30 8.49
CA LYS A 286 -3.70 -21.35 9.52
C LYS A 286 -5.15 -21.63 9.91
N GLU A 287 -6.02 -20.63 9.81
CA GLU A 287 -7.44 -20.71 10.16
C GLU A 287 -8.36 -21.07 8.99
N LYS A 288 -7.83 -21.13 7.75
CA LYS A 288 -8.64 -21.63 6.63
C LYS A 288 -9.11 -23.05 7.00
N PRO A 289 -10.44 -23.30 7.06
CA PRO A 289 -10.94 -24.65 7.26
C PRO A 289 -10.32 -25.51 6.16
N THR A 290 -9.50 -26.48 6.56
CA THR A 290 -8.98 -27.52 5.67
C THR A 290 -10.16 -28.06 4.86
N ALA A 291 -9.98 -28.16 3.54
CA ALA A 291 -11.01 -28.62 2.63
C ALA A 291 -11.76 -29.82 3.25
N ARG A 292 -13.09 -29.81 3.16
CA ARG A 292 -13.93 -30.91 3.67
C ARG A 292 -13.37 -32.21 3.10
N LEU A 293 -12.84 -33.06 3.98
CA LEU A 293 -12.32 -34.36 3.61
C LEU A 293 -13.49 -35.24 3.14
N VAL A 294 -13.56 -35.48 1.85
CA VAL A 294 -14.65 -36.24 1.21
C VAL A 294 -14.18 -37.66 0.85
N ASP A 295 -12.88 -37.78 0.51
CA ASP A 295 -12.27 -39.03 0.11
C ASP A 295 -11.89 -39.87 1.37
N PRO A 296 -12.34 -41.16 1.46
CA PRO A 296 -11.94 -42.07 2.55
C PRO A 296 -10.42 -42.20 2.72
N ARG A 297 -9.63 -42.17 1.64
CA ARG A 297 -8.16 -42.23 1.70
C ARG A 297 -7.58 -41.02 2.42
N GLN A 298 -8.10 -39.82 2.11
CA GLN A 298 -7.68 -38.59 2.78
C GLN A 298 -8.05 -38.57 4.27
N LEU A 299 -9.20 -39.18 4.64
CA LEU A 299 -9.59 -39.35 6.04
C LEU A 299 -8.60 -40.24 6.79
N ASP A 300 -8.17 -41.35 6.18
CA ASP A 300 -7.21 -42.26 6.79
C ASP A 300 -5.83 -41.63 6.96
N GLU A 301 -5.33 -40.92 5.95
CA GLU A 301 -4.06 -40.19 6.03
C GLU A 301 -4.12 -39.10 7.12
N CYS A 302 -5.21 -38.34 7.20
CA CYS A 302 -5.39 -37.32 8.23
C CYS A 302 -5.49 -37.93 9.62
N ALA A 303 -6.19 -39.06 9.76
CA ALA A 303 -6.28 -39.77 11.03
C ALA A 303 -4.92 -40.25 11.51
N MET A 304 -4.10 -40.76 10.62
CA MET A 304 -2.70 -41.17 10.92
C MET A 304 -1.83 -39.99 11.35
N ARG A 305 -1.92 -38.85 10.67
CA ARG A 305 -1.20 -37.63 11.08
C ARG A 305 -1.63 -37.13 12.46
N ILE A 306 -2.93 -37.10 12.73
CA ILE A 306 -3.44 -36.70 14.05
C ILE A 306 -2.97 -37.69 15.13
N LYS A 307 -2.99 -39.02 14.86
CA LYS A 307 -2.49 -40.04 15.76
C LYS A 307 -1.04 -39.84 16.15
N GLN A 308 -0.18 -39.40 15.23
CA GLN A 308 1.21 -39.08 15.54
C GLN A 308 1.35 -37.96 16.58
N SER A 309 0.45 -36.96 16.51
CA SER A 309 0.43 -35.82 17.45
C SER A 309 -0.29 -36.14 18.77
N PHE A 310 -1.21 -37.13 18.76
CA PHE A 310 -2.04 -37.54 19.91
C PHE A 310 -1.97 -39.04 20.10
N PRO A 311 -0.85 -39.61 20.56
CA PRO A 311 -0.62 -41.05 20.64
C PRO A 311 -1.51 -41.77 21.64
N THR A 312 -2.08 -41.06 22.59
CA THR A 312 -2.96 -41.61 23.64
C THR A 312 -4.39 -41.98 23.16
N PHE A 313 -4.84 -41.40 22.03
CA PHE A 313 -6.16 -41.67 21.49
C PHE A 313 -6.15 -42.82 20.48
N HIS A 314 -7.16 -43.64 20.46
CA HIS A 314 -7.27 -44.74 19.50
C HIS A 314 -7.53 -44.22 18.09
N LEU A 315 -6.88 -44.81 17.07
CA LEU A 315 -6.98 -44.37 15.68
C LEU A 315 -8.42 -44.39 15.16
N SER A 316 -9.20 -45.42 15.58
CA SER A 316 -10.62 -45.55 15.22
C SER A 316 -11.49 -44.42 15.79
N ALA A 317 -11.19 -43.93 16.99
CA ALA A 317 -11.90 -42.81 17.61
C ALA A 317 -11.60 -41.49 16.87
N ILE A 318 -10.31 -41.26 16.50
CA ILE A 318 -9.89 -40.14 15.69
C ILE A 318 -10.56 -40.17 14.31
N ARG A 319 -10.59 -41.36 13.66
CA ARG A 319 -11.22 -41.52 12.35
C ARG A 319 -12.72 -41.27 12.40
N LYS A 320 -13.41 -41.79 13.38
CA LYS A 320 -14.88 -41.61 13.60
C LYS A 320 -15.23 -40.12 13.79
N ASP A 321 -14.43 -39.38 14.52
CA ASP A 321 -14.63 -37.92 14.66
C ASP A 321 -14.32 -37.18 13.37
N LEU A 322 -13.28 -37.59 12.63
CA LEU A 322 -12.95 -37.02 11.29
C LEU A 322 -14.08 -37.30 10.28
N GLU A 323 -14.70 -38.45 10.29
CA GLU A 323 -15.86 -38.77 9.44
C GLU A 323 -17.05 -37.86 9.76
N LYS A 324 -17.25 -37.52 11.04
CA LYS A 324 -18.32 -36.65 11.53
C LYS A 324 -18.00 -35.16 11.22
N THR A 325 -16.81 -34.70 11.53
CA THR A 325 -16.42 -33.30 11.41
C THR A 325 -15.98 -32.94 9.98
N ARG A 326 -15.47 -33.91 9.24
CA ARG A 326 -14.85 -33.76 7.92
C ARG A 326 -13.79 -32.64 7.87
N ASN A 327 -13.18 -32.34 9.01
CA ASN A 327 -12.25 -31.25 9.20
C ASN A 327 -11.18 -31.61 10.23
N GLN A 328 -9.92 -31.62 9.81
CA GLN A 328 -8.77 -31.95 10.64
C GLN A 328 -8.67 -31.06 11.90
N THR A 329 -8.85 -29.75 11.72
CA THR A 329 -8.73 -28.75 12.80
C THR A 329 -9.83 -28.94 13.85
N SER A 330 -11.06 -29.21 13.41
CA SER A 330 -12.19 -29.49 14.31
C SER A 330 -11.95 -30.74 15.14
N THR A 331 -11.45 -31.81 14.53
CA THR A 331 -11.10 -33.05 15.24
C THR A 331 -9.97 -32.83 16.23
N VAL A 332 -8.94 -32.13 15.89
CA VAL A 332 -7.86 -31.77 16.82
C VAL A 332 -8.36 -30.92 18.00
N ASN A 333 -9.29 -29.99 17.76
CA ASN A 333 -9.91 -29.22 18.82
C ASN A 333 -10.80 -30.08 19.73
N ASN A 334 -11.52 -31.04 19.16
CA ASN A 334 -12.33 -32.01 19.93
C ASN A 334 -11.46 -32.91 20.82
N LEU A 335 -10.29 -33.34 20.31
CA LEU A 335 -9.30 -34.10 21.08
C LEU A 335 -8.73 -33.26 22.24
N LYS A 336 -8.34 -32.02 22.00
CA LYS A 336 -7.83 -31.09 23.02
C LYS A 336 -8.89 -30.74 24.07
N ALA A 337 -10.15 -30.63 23.65
CA ALA A 337 -11.30 -30.34 24.53
C ALA A 337 -11.82 -31.54 25.30
N GLY A 338 -11.19 -32.73 25.15
CA GLY A 338 -11.62 -33.95 25.83
C GLY A 338 -12.98 -34.48 25.40
N LYS A 339 -13.51 -34.03 24.25
CA LYS A 339 -14.82 -34.48 23.72
C LYS A 339 -14.79 -35.87 23.12
N ILE A 340 -13.60 -36.39 22.85
CA ILE A 340 -13.41 -37.77 22.36
C ILE A 340 -12.91 -38.57 23.54
N ALA A 341 -13.67 -39.58 23.95
CA ALA A 341 -13.27 -40.43 25.05
C ALA A 341 -11.96 -41.16 24.72
N VAL A 342 -11.01 -41.10 25.64
CA VAL A 342 -9.89 -42.03 25.64
C VAL A 342 -10.48 -43.40 25.92
N SER A 343 -10.71 -44.22 24.88
CA SER A 343 -11.18 -45.57 25.11
C SER A 343 -10.02 -46.34 25.78
N GLU A 344 -10.20 -46.82 26.95
CA GLU A 344 -9.46 -47.95 27.51
C GLU A 344 -9.62 -49.09 26.52
N GLY A 345 -8.74 -49.15 25.52
CA GLY A 345 -8.76 -50.18 24.49
C GLY A 345 -8.18 -51.44 25.04
N ASP A 346 -8.81 -52.54 24.67
CA ASP A 346 -8.39 -53.91 24.91
C ASP A 346 -6.92 -54.11 25.06
N GLY A 347 -6.56 -54.51 26.26
CA GLY A 347 -5.42 -55.24 26.69
C GLY A 347 -4.11 -55.21 25.89
N ILE A 348 -3.30 -54.19 26.07
CA ILE A 348 -1.88 -54.42 26.31
C ILE A 348 -1.55 -53.48 27.48
N SER A 349 -1.83 -53.94 28.68
CA SER A 349 -1.19 -53.48 29.92
C SER A 349 0.23 -53.96 29.90
N GLY A 350 1.05 -53.24 29.17
CA GLY A 350 2.51 -53.32 29.25
C GLY A 350 2.99 -51.97 29.69
N LYS A 351 3.54 -51.85 30.90
CA LYS A 351 4.35 -50.73 31.34
C LYS A 351 5.21 -50.28 30.16
N ILE A 352 5.10 -49.03 29.78
CA ILE A 352 5.99 -48.40 28.78
C ILE A 352 7.38 -48.40 29.41
N THR A 353 8.15 -49.42 29.11
CA THR A 353 9.57 -49.44 29.39
C THR A 353 10.22 -48.64 28.27
N LEU A 354 11.08 -47.69 28.62
CA LEU A 354 11.86 -46.85 27.71
C LEU A 354 12.97 -47.62 26.93
N ASP A 355 12.79 -48.93 26.75
CA ASP A 355 13.75 -49.79 26.08
C ASP A 355 13.44 -49.88 24.57
N SER A 356 14.33 -49.33 23.75
CA SER A 356 14.26 -49.32 22.30
C SER A 356 14.23 -50.72 21.66
N SER A 357 14.74 -51.74 22.35
CA SER A 357 14.74 -53.12 21.87
C SER A 357 13.35 -53.74 21.91
N ALA A 358 12.55 -53.46 22.96
CA ALA A 358 11.15 -53.90 23.09
C ALA A 358 10.27 -53.29 21.98
N TRP A 359 10.49 -52.08 21.63
CA TRP A 359 9.76 -51.40 20.51
C TRP A 359 10.06 -52.04 19.15
N ARG A 360 11.32 -52.44 18.88
CA ARG A 360 11.64 -53.16 17.65
C ARG A 360 10.92 -54.52 17.56
N GLY A 361 10.88 -55.26 18.63
CA GLY A 361 10.14 -56.55 18.68
C GLY A 361 8.66 -56.38 18.40
N ILE A 362 8.00 -55.38 19.00
CA ILE A 362 6.59 -55.07 18.77
C ILE A 362 6.38 -54.61 17.33
N PHE A 363 7.25 -53.80 16.77
CA PHE A 363 7.18 -53.33 15.38
C PHE A 363 7.34 -54.48 14.39
N ASP A 364 8.30 -55.35 14.58
CA ASP A 364 8.55 -56.51 13.71
C ASP A 364 7.37 -57.51 13.78
N THR A 365 6.81 -57.77 14.93
CA THR A 365 5.64 -58.64 15.08
C THR A 365 4.43 -58.04 14.34
N ARG A 366 4.13 -56.76 14.48
CA ARG A 366 3.05 -56.09 13.75
C ARG A 366 3.29 -56.04 12.24
N LYS A 367 4.53 -55.82 11.81
CA LYS A 367 4.92 -55.85 10.39
C LYS A 367 4.64 -57.21 9.77
N TRP A 368 5.03 -58.29 10.46
CA TRP A 368 4.78 -59.64 9.98
C TRP A 368 3.29 -60.01 9.98
N GLN A 369 2.53 -59.62 10.99
CA GLN A 369 1.06 -59.81 11.02
C GLN A 369 0.37 -59.08 9.88
N MET A 370 0.81 -57.88 9.53
CA MET A 370 0.26 -57.11 8.43
C MET A 370 0.61 -57.74 7.07
N ILE A 371 1.82 -58.26 6.93
CA ILE A 371 2.28 -58.94 5.70
C ILE A 371 1.47 -60.27 5.55
N GLU A 372 1.31 -61.05 6.60
CA GLU A 372 0.54 -62.30 6.59
C GLU A 372 -0.94 -62.09 6.28
N SER A 373 -1.56 -61.04 6.90
CA SER A 373 -2.93 -60.63 6.60
C SER A 373 -3.14 -60.19 5.15
N ASN A 374 -2.19 -59.47 4.59
CA ASN A 374 -2.26 -59.06 3.20
C ASN A 374 -1.98 -60.22 2.22
N ARG A 375 -1.08 -61.13 2.61
CA ARG A 375 -0.78 -62.35 1.83
C ARG A 375 -1.99 -63.28 1.78
N SER A 376 -2.70 -63.48 2.89
CA SER A 376 -3.93 -64.28 2.92
C SER A 376 -5.06 -63.66 2.10
N LYS A 377 -5.18 -62.31 2.10
CA LYS A 377 -6.15 -61.62 1.25
C LYS A 377 -5.81 -61.71 -0.24
N TYR A 378 -4.53 -61.81 -0.59
CA TYR A 378 -4.10 -61.95 -1.98
C TYR A 378 -4.36 -63.39 -2.46
N MET A 379 -4.06 -64.38 -1.62
CA MET A 379 -4.24 -65.83 -1.95
C MET A 379 -5.72 -66.21 -2.09
N ASN A 380 -6.61 -65.52 -1.38
CA ASN A 380 -8.09 -65.75 -1.46
C ASN A 380 -8.78 -64.95 -2.57
N ARG A 381 -8.02 -64.27 -3.44
CA ARG A 381 -8.60 -63.51 -4.57
C ARG A 381 -8.59 -64.32 -5.87
N ASP A 382 -7.81 -65.41 -5.92
CA ASP A 382 -7.64 -66.25 -7.10
C ASP A 382 -8.27 -67.67 -6.93
N SER A 383 -9.19 -67.79 -5.93
CA SER A 383 -9.99 -68.97 -5.74
C SER A 383 -11.53 -68.61 -5.92
#